data_97ba01f77c0c38ab53538abb1ef41eeb
#
_entry.id   97ba01f77c0c38ab53538abb1ef41eeb
#
_cell.length_a   1.000
_cell.length_b   1.000
_cell.length_c   1.000
_cell.angle_alpha   90.00
_cell.angle_beta   90.00
_cell.angle_gamma   90.00
#
_symmetry.space_group_name_H-M   'P 1'
#
loop_
_entity.id
_entity.type
_entity.pdbx_description
1 polymer ?
#
loop_
_entity_poly.entity_id
_entity_poly.type
_entity_poly.pdbx_seq_one_letter_code
_entity_poly.pdbx_strand_id
1 'polypeptide(L)'
;MKNISRHLLKTVILLGLGLASAGLAKQSNIILILTDDQGWNNTEVLMMPSRADTRSDFYLTPSFKRLADAGMTFSQAYAPHPVCSPSRHAIQFGMSPAKLKKTNNRAVNYPEPFPVQAIPQVLKSIDSAYRAAHFGKWHMHRHPAELGYDISDGRTGNHTGRQFSTDQTRHWPHDDPKRSVSITDNAVQFIRHQAHSNVPFFLQVSHYAIHLSAEAKPATLARHKARTPGKTHTAYWYAAMIDDLDQAIGRILDVLNELQLTDSTYIFLTSDNGGTARQYPYFNKPLRAGKGSYYEGGLRVPFFVAGPGIKPGSYSNVPVIGYDLLSTFAELAGSTKPLPRDIEGGSFKAVLLNGGKGAVKRPRPGLHFYRPLDSVLIRDGHKLRRTHRTGEIELYNLAEDISETTNLTTTNPLLAKRMQTGLEDWIRSIDATTPSPLDRRPRRNPRAGVKR
;
A
#
# COMPACT_ATOMS: atom_id res chain seq x y z
N MET A 1 -9.37 -52.60 79.97
CA MET A 1 -9.67 -51.21 80.26
C MET A 1 -9.13 -50.35 79.11
N LYS A 2 -10.01 -49.50 78.58
CA LYS A 2 -9.81 -48.39 77.64
C LYS A 2 -9.40 -48.73 76.19
N ASN A 3 -10.44 -48.82 75.35
CA ASN A 3 -10.45 -48.62 73.90
C ASN A 3 -9.98 -47.24 73.52
N ILE A 4 -9.08 -47.15 72.48
CA ILE A 4 -8.87 -45.90 71.74
C ILE A 4 -9.16 -46.22 70.27
N SER A 5 -10.29 -45.69 69.81
CA SER A 5 -10.75 -45.71 68.42
C SER A 5 -9.88 -44.71 67.60
N ARG A 6 -9.32 -45.23 66.49
CA ARG A 6 -8.62 -44.38 65.49
C ARG A 6 -9.56 -44.10 64.34
N HIS A 7 -10.06 -42.85 64.21
CA HIS A 7 -10.73 -42.38 63.01
C HIS A 7 -9.71 -42.04 61.96
N LEU A 8 -9.72 -42.80 60.88
CA LEU A 8 -9.01 -42.42 59.63
C LEU A 8 -9.87 -41.39 58.87
N LEU A 9 -9.40 -40.16 58.80
CA LEU A 9 -9.96 -39.11 57.96
C LEU A 9 -9.38 -39.29 56.55
N LYS A 10 -10.20 -39.73 55.60
CA LYS A 10 -9.84 -39.83 54.18
C LYS A 10 -10.03 -38.44 53.55
N THR A 11 -8.92 -37.72 53.33
CA THR A 11 -8.90 -36.48 52.53
C THR A 11 -8.96 -36.86 51.06
N VAL A 12 -10.11 -36.62 50.42
CA VAL A 12 -10.24 -36.70 48.96
C VAL A 12 -9.73 -35.41 48.36
N ILE A 13 -8.56 -35.46 47.75
CA ILE A 13 -8.03 -34.35 46.92
C ILE A 13 -8.70 -34.46 45.56
N LEU A 14 -9.70 -33.60 45.29
CA LEU A 14 -10.19 -33.35 43.94
C LEU A 14 -9.14 -32.56 43.16
N LEU A 15 -8.36 -33.22 42.32
CA LEU A 15 -7.61 -32.54 41.27
C LEU A 15 -8.59 -32.05 40.20
N GLY A 16 -8.96 -30.79 40.28
CA GLY A 16 -9.66 -30.13 39.20
C GLY A 16 -8.70 -29.96 38.02
N LEU A 17 -8.78 -30.87 37.02
CA LEU A 17 -8.20 -30.66 35.71
C LEU A 17 -8.95 -29.51 35.05
N GLY A 18 -8.40 -28.29 35.20
CA GLY A 18 -8.74 -27.15 34.36
C GLY A 18 -8.31 -27.45 32.92
N LEU A 19 -9.23 -27.98 32.13
CA LEU A 19 -9.09 -27.96 30.68
C LEU A 19 -9.08 -26.50 30.28
N ALA A 20 -7.88 -25.92 30.22
CA ALA A 20 -7.65 -24.70 29.44
C ALA A 20 -7.99 -25.07 27.99
N SER A 21 -9.22 -24.78 27.57
CA SER A 21 -9.54 -24.73 26.15
C SER A 21 -8.53 -23.73 25.55
N ALA A 22 -7.56 -24.24 24.81
CA ALA A 22 -6.77 -23.42 23.91
C ALA A 22 -7.77 -22.91 22.87
N GLY A 23 -8.44 -21.79 23.19
CA GLY A 23 -9.24 -21.07 22.25
C GLY A 23 -8.35 -20.78 21.07
N LEU A 24 -8.70 -21.29 19.89
CA LEU A 24 -8.06 -20.90 18.64
C LEU A 24 -7.99 -19.38 18.66
N ALA A 25 -6.77 -18.84 18.66
CA ALA A 25 -6.58 -17.40 18.68
C ALA A 25 -7.42 -16.81 17.56
N LYS A 26 -8.33 -15.89 17.91
CA LYS A 26 -9.22 -15.26 16.94
C LYS A 26 -8.38 -14.65 15.83
N GLN A 27 -8.69 -14.99 14.59
CA GLN A 27 -8.00 -14.44 13.42
C GLN A 27 -8.17 -12.93 13.38
N SER A 28 -7.09 -12.22 13.04
CA SER A 28 -7.10 -10.77 13.01
C SER A 28 -7.86 -10.23 11.80
N ASN A 29 -8.59 -9.14 12.00
CA ASN A 29 -9.11 -8.36 10.90
C ASN A 29 -7.96 -7.58 10.23
N ILE A 30 -8.07 -7.37 8.92
CA ILE A 30 -7.07 -6.62 8.15
C ILE A 30 -7.78 -5.57 7.31
N ILE A 31 -7.36 -4.32 7.44
CA ILE A 31 -7.84 -3.20 6.63
C ILE A 31 -6.67 -2.62 5.84
N LEU A 32 -6.81 -2.54 4.53
CA LEU A 32 -5.91 -1.82 3.63
C LEU A 32 -6.59 -0.56 3.12
N ILE A 33 -6.14 0.61 3.54
CA ILE A 33 -6.54 1.90 2.99
C ILE A 33 -5.51 2.29 1.93
N LEU A 34 -5.95 2.39 0.68
CA LEU A 34 -5.11 2.72 -0.46
C LEU A 34 -5.52 4.05 -1.05
N THR A 35 -4.67 5.06 -0.93
CA THR A 35 -4.85 6.37 -1.55
C THR A 35 -4.34 6.37 -2.99
N ASP A 36 -4.71 7.37 -3.78
CA ASP A 36 -4.38 7.48 -5.20
C ASP A 36 -3.49 8.71 -5.45
N ASP A 37 -2.29 8.50 -6.01
CA ASP A 37 -1.32 9.57 -6.31
C ASP A 37 -0.84 10.39 -5.09
N GLN A 38 -0.77 9.81 -3.90
CA GLN A 38 -0.33 10.55 -2.72
C GLN A 38 1.19 10.58 -2.60
N GLY A 39 1.76 11.78 -2.58
CA GLY A 39 3.18 11.97 -2.33
C GLY A 39 3.58 11.58 -0.90
N TRP A 40 4.81 11.12 -0.75
CA TRP A 40 5.37 10.59 0.48
C TRP A 40 5.20 11.52 1.70
N ASN A 41 5.41 12.82 1.51
CA ASN A 41 5.32 13.83 2.56
C ASN A 41 4.00 14.65 2.51
N ASN A 42 2.98 14.16 1.83
CA ASN A 42 1.69 14.85 1.73
C ASN A 42 0.82 14.63 2.98
N THR A 43 1.44 14.62 4.14
CA THR A 43 0.81 14.52 5.46
C THR A 43 1.51 15.45 6.45
N GLU A 44 0.89 15.72 7.61
CA GLU A 44 1.55 16.42 8.73
C GLU A 44 2.51 15.53 9.53
N VAL A 45 2.52 14.21 9.26
CA VAL A 45 3.40 13.26 9.93
C VAL A 45 4.82 13.38 9.36
N LEU A 46 5.83 13.47 10.23
CA LEU A 46 7.23 13.35 9.83
C LEU A 46 7.48 11.93 9.33
N MET A 47 7.86 11.79 8.06
CA MET A 47 8.22 10.49 7.50
C MET A 47 9.63 10.04 7.92
N MET A 48 10.49 10.99 8.29
CA MET A 48 11.81 10.75 8.90
C MET A 48 11.97 11.69 10.10
N PRO A 49 12.08 11.17 11.34
CA PRO A 49 12.18 12.01 12.55
C PRO A 49 13.33 13.01 12.55
N SER A 50 14.43 12.68 11.84
CA SER A 50 15.64 13.52 11.74
C SER A 50 15.51 14.68 10.74
N ARG A 51 14.41 14.76 9.94
CA ARG A 51 14.29 15.73 8.84
C ARG A 51 12.91 16.41 8.84
N ALA A 52 12.88 17.70 9.15
CA ALA A 52 11.65 18.49 9.21
C ALA A 52 10.94 18.65 7.85
N ASP A 53 11.70 18.58 6.72
CA ASP A 53 11.19 18.68 5.34
C ASP A 53 10.50 17.41 4.83
N THR A 54 10.33 16.40 5.69
CA THR A 54 9.68 15.13 5.35
C THR A 54 8.21 15.06 5.75
N ARG A 55 7.60 16.21 6.02
CA ARG A 55 6.17 16.40 6.21
C ARG A 55 5.68 17.63 5.46
N SER A 56 4.37 17.75 5.30
CA SER A 56 3.80 18.99 4.79
C SER A 56 3.86 20.11 5.84
N ASP A 57 4.11 21.31 5.36
CA ASP A 57 4.03 22.54 6.12
C ASP A 57 2.66 23.25 5.97
N PHE A 58 1.69 22.59 5.33
CA PHE A 58 0.39 23.18 5.03
C PHE A 58 -0.81 22.21 5.16
N TYR A 59 -0.64 20.93 4.81
CA TYR A 59 -1.76 19.99 4.81
C TYR A 59 -2.15 19.60 6.23
N LEU A 60 -3.46 19.47 6.49
CA LEU A 60 -4.03 19.02 7.76
C LEU A 60 -4.44 17.56 7.59
N THR A 61 -3.83 16.68 8.36
CA THR A 61 -4.08 15.25 8.30
C THR A 61 -4.10 14.61 9.70
N PRO A 62 -4.97 15.12 10.61
CA PRO A 62 -5.04 14.63 11.99
C PRO A 62 -5.37 13.14 12.10
N SER A 63 -6.12 12.56 11.16
CA SER A 63 -6.44 11.13 11.16
C SER A 63 -5.25 10.27 10.73
N PHE A 64 -4.46 10.72 9.74
CA PHE A 64 -3.16 10.09 9.44
C PHE A 64 -2.24 10.13 10.66
N LYS A 65 -2.21 11.27 11.36
CA LYS A 65 -1.42 11.39 12.58
C LYS A 65 -1.91 10.46 13.68
N ARG A 66 -3.22 10.35 13.90
CA ARG A 66 -3.80 9.38 14.85
C ARG A 66 -3.33 7.95 14.54
N LEU A 67 -3.36 7.55 13.25
CA LEU A 67 -2.90 6.23 12.83
C LEU A 67 -1.40 6.04 13.06
N ALA A 68 -0.59 7.04 12.75
CA ALA A 68 0.86 7.02 12.99
C ALA A 68 1.20 6.95 14.48
N ASP A 69 0.50 7.73 15.32
CA ASP A 69 0.68 7.76 16.78
C ASP A 69 0.24 6.42 17.41
N ALA A 70 -0.78 5.77 16.88
CA ALA A 70 -1.25 4.46 17.36
C ALA A 70 -0.41 3.29 16.86
N GLY A 71 0.50 3.51 15.90
CA GLY A 71 1.23 2.44 15.23
C GLY A 71 2.65 2.79 14.83
N MET A 72 3.01 2.41 13.61
CA MET A 72 4.35 2.54 13.05
C MET A 72 4.33 3.31 11.72
N THR A 73 5.27 4.25 11.58
CA THR A 73 5.55 4.97 10.34
C THR A 73 6.76 4.37 9.64
N PHE A 74 6.64 4.07 8.34
CA PHE A 74 7.76 3.60 7.53
C PHE A 74 8.34 4.73 6.69
N SER A 75 9.61 5.03 6.90
CA SER A 75 10.32 6.06 6.12
C SER A 75 10.68 5.59 4.71
N GLN A 76 10.84 4.28 4.50
CA GLN A 76 11.24 3.66 3.24
C GLN A 76 10.19 2.67 2.73
N ALA A 77 8.99 3.18 2.46
CA ALA A 77 7.94 2.40 1.82
C ALA A 77 7.79 2.79 0.35
N TYR A 78 7.65 1.79 -0.50
CA TYR A 78 7.64 1.94 -1.94
C TYR A 78 6.39 1.37 -2.58
N ALA A 79 5.81 2.14 -3.50
CA ALA A 79 4.82 1.62 -4.43
C ALA A 79 5.50 0.67 -5.43
N PRO A 80 4.87 -0.43 -5.83
CA PRO A 80 5.46 -1.37 -6.80
C PRO A 80 5.75 -0.80 -8.18
N HIS A 81 5.07 0.29 -8.55
CA HIS A 81 5.21 0.96 -9.83
C HIS A 81 4.82 2.45 -9.71
N PRO A 82 5.40 3.35 -10.51
CA PRO A 82 5.08 4.78 -10.41
C PRO A 82 3.74 5.16 -11.10
N VAL A 83 2.87 4.18 -11.42
CA VAL A 83 1.50 4.42 -11.91
C VAL A 83 0.52 3.37 -11.38
N CYS A 84 -0.76 3.76 -11.30
CA CYS A 84 -1.82 3.10 -10.54
C CYS A 84 -2.04 1.61 -10.86
N SER A 85 -2.47 1.27 -12.09
CA SER A 85 -2.92 -0.08 -12.42
C SER A 85 -1.84 -1.16 -12.21
N PRO A 86 -0.58 -0.98 -12.62
CA PRO A 86 0.49 -1.93 -12.32
C PRO A 86 0.72 -2.14 -10.82
N SER A 87 0.72 -1.05 -10.02
CA SER A 87 0.87 -1.14 -8.57
C SER A 87 -0.26 -1.93 -7.93
N ARG A 88 -1.51 -1.67 -8.33
CA ARG A 88 -2.70 -2.35 -7.78
C ARG A 88 -2.68 -3.84 -8.08
N HIS A 89 -2.25 -4.25 -9.29
CA HIS A 89 -2.03 -5.66 -9.61
C HIS A 89 -0.92 -6.28 -8.73
N ALA A 90 0.21 -5.59 -8.60
CA ALA A 90 1.33 -6.07 -7.81
C ALA A 90 0.96 -6.27 -6.33
N ILE A 91 0.20 -5.34 -5.74
CA ILE A 91 -0.33 -5.45 -4.38
C ILE A 91 -1.20 -6.70 -4.22
N GLN A 92 -2.15 -6.92 -5.15
CA GLN A 92 -3.07 -8.05 -5.07
C GLN A 92 -2.38 -9.40 -5.19
N PHE A 93 -1.36 -9.51 -6.02
CA PHE A 93 -0.74 -10.80 -6.35
C PHE A 93 0.61 -11.05 -5.68
N GLY A 94 1.13 -10.11 -4.87
CA GLY A 94 2.42 -10.27 -4.20
C GLY A 94 3.63 -10.40 -5.13
N MET A 95 3.52 -9.85 -6.36
CA MET A 95 4.52 -10.00 -7.42
C MET A 95 4.82 -8.66 -8.08
N SER A 96 6.04 -8.49 -8.60
CA SER A 96 6.41 -7.28 -9.33
C SER A 96 5.56 -7.09 -10.60
N PRO A 97 5.27 -5.83 -10.99
CA PRO A 97 4.59 -5.53 -12.25
C PRO A 97 5.29 -6.12 -13.47
N ALA A 98 6.62 -6.23 -13.43
CA ALA A 98 7.41 -6.83 -14.50
C ALA A 98 7.14 -8.33 -14.67
N LYS A 99 7.13 -9.08 -13.56
CA LYS A 99 6.81 -10.52 -13.57
C LYS A 99 5.34 -10.76 -14.00
N LEU A 100 4.42 -9.87 -13.59
CA LEU A 100 3.03 -9.87 -14.03
C LEU A 100 2.85 -9.40 -15.49
N LYS A 101 3.91 -9.01 -16.21
CA LYS A 101 3.84 -8.41 -17.56
C LYS A 101 2.89 -7.19 -17.59
N LYS A 102 2.76 -6.47 -16.49
CA LYS A 102 1.85 -5.35 -16.27
C LYS A 102 2.64 -4.08 -15.93
N THR A 103 3.30 -3.47 -16.91
CA THR A 103 4.17 -2.30 -16.74
C THR A 103 3.57 -0.97 -17.21
N ASN A 104 2.26 -0.95 -17.47
CA ASN A 104 1.52 0.25 -17.88
C ASN A 104 0.03 0.14 -17.51
N ASN A 105 -0.74 1.22 -17.71
CA ASN A 105 -2.17 1.24 -17.40
C ASN A 105 -3.08 0.56 -18.45
N ARG A 106 -2.51 0.00 -19.52
CA ARG A 106 -3.30 -0.70 -20.56
C ARG A 106 -3.84 -2.04 -20.04
N ALA A 107 -4.89 -2.53 -20.67
CA ALA A 107 -5.42 -3.85 -20.42
C ALA A 107 -4.37 -4.94 -20.65
N VAL A 108 -4.36 -5.96 -19.79
CA VAL A 108 -3.61 -7.20 -20.01
C VAL A 108 -4.59 -8.35 -19.91
N ASN A 109 -4.67 -9.17 -20.94
CA ASN A 109 -5.37 -10.44 -20.86
C ASN A 109 -4.42 -11.46 -20.23
N TYR A 110 -4.69 -11.79 -19.00
CA TYR A 110 -3.99 -12.88 -18.33
C TYR A 110 -4.54 -14.22 -18.83
N PRO A 111 -3.68 -15.27 -18.91
CA PRO A 111 -4.14 -16.62 -19.20
C PRO A 111 -5.13 -17.11 -18.12
N GLU A 112 -6.06 -17.96 -18.51
CA GLU A 112 -6.98 -18.62 -17.59
C GLU A 112 -6.60 -20.10 -17.44
N PRO A 113 -6.60 -20.66 -16.22
CA PRO A 113 -6.77 -19.94 -14.93
C PRO A 113 -5.58 -19.03 -14.62
N PHE A 114 -5.83 -17.92 -13.91
CA PHE A 114 -4.73 -17.05 -13.49
C PHE A 114 -3.85 -17.80 -12.46
N PRO A 115 -2.54 -17.87 -12.70
CA PRO A 115 -1.69 -18.82 -11.97
C PRO A 115 -1.44 -18.46 -10.49
N VAL A 116 -1.86 -17.30 -10.04
CA VAL A 116 -1.56 -16.80 -8.69
C VAL A 116 -2.83 -16.31 -7.99
N GLN A 117 -2.96 -16.66 -6.71
CA GLN A 117 -4.05 -16.21 -5.86
C GLN A 117 -3.86 -14.75 -5.44
N ALA A 118 -4.97 -13.99 -5.42
CA ALA A 118 -5.02 -12.65 -4.86
C ALA A 118 -5.15 -12.70 -3.32
N ILE A 119 -4.94 -11.56 -2.67
CA ILE A 119 -5.00 -11.42 -1.21
C ILE A 119 -6.23 -12.13 -0.61
N PRO A 120 -7.51 -11.87 -1.05
CA PRO A 120 -8.66 -12.52 -0.43
C PRO A 120 -8.67 -14.05 -0.59
N GLN A 121 -8.23 -14.54 -1.76
CA GLN A 121 -8.14 -15.97 -2.01
C GLN A 121 -7.12 -16.65 -1.10
N VAL A 122 -5.97 -16.01 -0.87
CA VAL A 122 -4.95 -16.48 0.07
C VAL A 122 -5.50 -16.49 1.50
N LEU A 123 -6.15 -15.42 1.95
CA LEU A 123 -6.73 -15.35 3.30
C LEU A 123 -7.80 -16.41 3.51
N LYS A 124 -8.70 -16.62 2.54
CA LYS A 124 -9.72 -17.68 2.59
C LYS A 124 -9.14 -19.10 2.53
N SER A 125 -7.95 -19.27 1.93
CA SER A 125 -7.26 -20.57 1.98
C SER A 125 -6.63 -20.88 3.34
N ILE A 126 -6.38 -19.84 4.17
CA ILE A 126 -5.89 -19.98 5.55
C ILE A 126 -7.06 -20.23 6.50
N ASP A 127 -8.12 -19.42 6.37
CA ASP A 127 -9.36 -19.58 7.12
C ASP A 127 -10.54 -19.23 6.19
N SER A 128 -11.37 -20.23 5.87
CA SER A 128 -12.53 -20.06 4.97
C SER A 128 -13.62 -19.14 5.52
N ALA A 129 -13.57 -18.81 6.82
CA ALA A 129 -14.46 -17.84 7.43
C ALA A 129 -14.18 -16.39 7.00
N TYR A 130 -12.98 -16.06 6.51
CA TYR A 130 -12.69 -14.69 6.08
C TYR A 130 -13.74 -14.15 5.12
N ARG A 131 -14.23 -12.94 5.44
CA ARG A 131 -15.05 -12.12 4.55
C ARG A 131 -14.23 -11.00 3.96
N ALA A 132 -14.29 -10.83 2.65
CA ALA A 132 -13.49 -9.84 1.96
C ALA A 132 -14.36 -8.80 1.25
N ALA A 133 -14.05 -7.50 1.44
CA ALA A 133 -14.72 -6.41 0.73
C ALA A 133 -13.73 -5.44 0.09
N HIS A 134 -14.15 -4.85 -1.04
CA HIS A 134 -13.42 -3.78 -1.73
C HIS A 134 -14.37 -2.64 -2.10
N PHE A 135 -14.03 -1.42 -1.67
CA PHE A 135 -14.78 -0.23 -2.03
C PHE A 135 -13.86 0.83 -2.67
N GLY A 136 -14.36 1.50 -3.71
CA GLY A 136 -13.68 2.59 -4.40
C GLY A 136 -12.93 2.16 -5.67
N LYS A 137 -11.77 2.76 -5.92
CA LYS A 137 -10.98 2.58 -7.15
C LYS A 137 -10.33 1.21 -7.25
N TRP A 138 -10.84 0.39 -8.17
CA TRP A 138 -10.25 -0.93 -8.45
C TRP A 138 -9.10 -0.86 -9.46
N HIS A 139 -9.36 -0.34 -10.63
CA HIS A 139 -8.41 -0.12 -11.73
C HIS A 139 -7.66 -1.39 -12.18
N MET A 140 -8.31 -2.52 -12.06
CA MET A 140 -7.86 -3.83 -12.56
C MET A 140 -8.91 -4.40 -13.52
N HIS A 141 -8.48 -5.34 -14.42
CA HIS A 141 -9.40 -5.88 -15.44
C HIS A 141 -10.33 -6.95 -14.91
N ARG A 142 -9.82 -7.82 -14.03
CA ARG A 142 -10.63 -8.86 -13.40
C ARG A 142 -11.63 -8.22 -12.43
N HIS A 143 -12.82 -8.80 -12.38
CA HIS A 143 -13.81 -8.38 -11.40
C HIS A 143 -13.32 -8.74 -9.98
N PRO A 144 -13.53 -7.90 -8.95
CA PRO A 144 -13.12 -8.23 -7.59
C PRO A 144 -13.62 -9.60 -7.11
N ALA A 145 -14.85 -9.99 -7.46
CA ALA A 145 -15.41 -11.29 -7.10
C ALA A 145 -14.59 -12.48 -7.65
N GLU A 146 -13.99 -12.36 -8.83
CA GLU A 146 -13.10 -13.38 -9.40
C GLU A 146 -11.80 -13.55 -8.59
N LEU A 147 -11.45 -12.53 -7.79
CA LEU A 147 -10.29 -12.51 -6.91
C LEU A 147 -10.65 -12.80 -5.44
N GLY A 148 -11.88 -13.27 -5.19
CA GLY A 148 -12.31 -13.72 -3.88
C GLY A 148 -12.93 -12.66 -2.98
N TYR A 149 -13.23 -11.45 -3.47
CA TYR A 149 -14.02 -10.46 -2.72
C TYR A 149 -15.51 -10.86 -2.73
N ASP A 150 -16.12 -10.85 -1.56
CA ASP A 150 -17.55 -11.16 -1.37
C ASP A 150 -18.44 -9.97 -1.72
N ILE A 151 -17.97 -8.77 -1.39
CA ILE A 151 -18.67 -7.49 -1.61
C ILE A 151 -17.72 -6.51 -2.30
N SER A 152 -18.22 -5.77 -3.31
CA SER A 152 -17.39 -4.74 -3.96
C SER A 152 -18.21 -3.75 -4.77
N ASP A 153 -17.61 -2.59 -5.07
CA ASP A 153 -18.13 -1.61 -6.06
C ASP A 153 -17.96 -2.10 -7.51
N GLY A 154 -17.44 -3.32 -7.72
CA GLY A 154 -17.19 -3.89 -9.04
C GLY A 154 -15.93 -3.34 -9.70
N ARG A 155 -15.86 -3.47 -11.05
CA ARG A 155 -14.74 -2.97 -11.84
C ARG A 155 -14.84 -1.46 -12.03
N THR A 156 -14.23 -0.70 -11.14
CA THR A 156 -14.14 0.75 -11.19
C THR A 156 -12.84 1.21 -11.83
N GLY A 157 -12.85 2.37 -12.49
CA GLY A 157 -11.69 2.96 -13.17
C GLY A 157 -11.10 4.18 -12.45
N ASN A 158 -10.57 5.13 -13.21
CA ASN A 158 -9.98 6.36 -12.68
C ASN A 158 -10.99 7.42 -12.26
N HIS A 159 -12.20 7.39 -12.79
CA HIS A 159 -13.23 8.42 -12.61
C HIS A 159 -14.60 7.76 -12.36
N THR A 160 -15.48 8.44 -11.66
CA THR A 160 -16.91 8.13 -11.48
C THR A 160 -17.29 6.75 -10.93
N GLY A 161 -16.33 5.91 -10.53
CA GLY A 161 -16.63 4.55 -10.07
C GLY A 161 -17.18 3.61 -11.14
N ARG A 162 -17.18 4.01 -12.42
CA ARG A 162 -17.50 3.13 -13.54
C ARG A 162 -16.23 2.61 -14.20
N GLN A 163 -16.26 1.34 -14.52
CA GLN A 163 -15.19 0.68 -15.22
C GLN A 163 -14.99 1.31 -16.59
N PHE A 164 -13.72 1.60 -16.99
CA PHE A 164 -13.27 1.82 -18.37
C PHE A 164 -14.36 2.28 -19.38
N SER A 165 -15.47 2.83 -18.87
CA SER A 165 -16.58 3.26 -19.69
C SER A 165 -16.18 4.52 -20.45
N THR A 166 -16.66 4.65 -21.67
CA THR A 166 -16.54 5.85 -22.48
C THR A 166 -17.32 7.03 -21.89
N ASP A 167 -18.20 6.76 -20.94
CA ASP A 167 -18.94 7.77 -20.18
C ASP A 167 -18.04 8.32 -19.07
N GLN A 168 -17.11 9.16 -19.47
CA GLN A 168 -16.27 9.95 -18.57
C GLN A 168 -17.01 11.20 -18.16
N THR A 169 -18.08 11.05 -17.38
CA THR A 169 -18.62 12.18 -16.63
C THR A 169 -17.52 12.63 -15.68
N ARG A 170 -16.88 13.75 -16.02
CA ARG A 170 -15.71 14.29 -15.30
C ARG A 170 -16.08 14.95 -13.97
N HIS A 171 -17.34 14.90 -13.57
CA HIS A 171 -17.83 15.60 -12.39
C HIS A 171 -18.27 14.60 -11.34
N TRP A 172 -17.66 14.72 -10.17
CA TRP A 172 -18.09 14.07 -8.95
C TRP A 172 -19.31 14.83 -8.37
N PRO A 173 -20.17 14.16 -7.58
CA PRO A 173 -21.20 14.88 -6.84
C PRO A 173 -20.60 16.00 -5.99
N HIS A 174 -21.23 17.16 -5.95
CA HIS A 174 -20.73 18.32 -5.19
C HIS A 174 -20.61 18.07 -3.68
N ASP A 175 -21.48 17.23 -3.16
CA ASP A 175 -21.54 16.81 -1.76
C ASP A 175 -20.62 15.63 -1.44
N ASP A 176 -20.21 14.88 -2.46
CA ASP A 176 -19.28 13.75 -2.33
C ASP A 176 -18.17 13.76 -3.40
N PRO A 177 -17.33 14.81 -3.44
CA PRO A 177 -16.22 14.88 -4.37
C PRO A 177 -15.26 13.72 -4.12
N LYS A 178 -14.77 13.09 -5.22
CA LYS A 178 -13.94 11.88 -5.18
C LYS A 178 -14.62 10.68 -4.50
N ARG A 179 -15.92 10.71 -4.26
CA ARG A 179 -16.67 9.67 -3.54
C ARG A 179 -16.07 9.31 -2.18
N SER A 180 -15.37 10.25 -1.55
CA SER A 180 -14.73 9.99 -0.25
C SER A 180 -15.74 9.65 0.83
N VAL A 181 -16.93 10.23 0.79
CA VAL A 181 -18.02 9.96 1.73
C VAL A 181 -18.63 8.59 1.47
N SER A 182 -19.14 8.34 0.25
CA SER A 182 -19.87 7.09 -0.07
C SER A 182 -18.98 5.84 0.03
N ILE A 183 -17.72 5.93 -0.37
CA ILE A 183 -16.75 4.83 -0.18
C ILE A 183 -16.57 4.52 1.31
N THR A 184 -16.46 5.56 2.14
CA THR A 184 -16.31 5.40 3.59
C THR A 184 -17.59 4.89 4.23
N ASP A 185 -18.77 5.31 3.79
CA ASP A 185 -20.06 4.80 4.27
C ASP A 185 -20.18 3.29 4.05
N ASN A 186 -19.82 2.82 2.84
CA ASN A 186 -19.80 1.39 2.53
C ASN A 186 -18.82 0.63 3.42
N ALA A 187 -17.63 1.20 3.65
CA ALA A 187 -16.62 0.61 4.53
C ALA A 187 -17.11 0.52 5.99
N VAL A 188 -17.70 1.58 6.52
CA VAL A 188 -18.26 1.64 7.87
C VAL A 188 -19.41 0.64 8.04
N GLN A 189 -20.34 0.56 7.07
CA GLN A 189 -21.42 -0.41 7.09
C GLN A 189 -20.89 -1.85 7.08
N PHE A 190 -19.89 -2.14 6.26
CA PHE A 190 -19.25 -3.45 6.23
C PHE A 190 -18.62 -3.80 7.58
N ILE A 191 -17.85 -2.89 8.19
CA ILE A 191 -17.21 -3.09 9.50
C ILE A 191 -18.27 -3.38 10.57
N ARG A 192 -19.36 -2.58 10.62
CA ARG A 192 -20.48 -2.80 11.57
C ARG A 192 -21.12 -4.18 11.39
N HIS A 193 -21.37 -4.59 10.16
CA HIS A 193 -21.92 -5.91 9.86
C HIS A 193 -20.98 -7.03 10.33
N GLN A 194 -19.67 -6.93 10.08
CA GLN A 194 -18.71 -7.96 10.48
C GLN A 194 -18.53 -8.02 12.01
N ALA A 195 -18.60 -6.89 12.70
CA ALA A 195 -18.53 -6.84 14.16
C ALA A 195 -19.63 -7.70 14.82
N HIS A 196 -20.86 -7.69 14.29
CA HIS A 196 -21.97 -8.49 14.77
C HIS A 196 -21.79 -10.00 14.49
N SER A 197 -21.19 -10.35 13.37
CA SER A 197 -21.01 -11.75 12.97
C SER A 197 -19.82 -12.43 13.64
N ASN A 198 -18.93 -11.67 14.28
CA ASN A 198 -17.69 -12.15 14.90
C ASN A 198 -16.78 -12.95 13.94
N VAL A 199 -16.81 -12.64 12.65
CA VAL A 199 -16.08 -13.31 11.57
C VAL A 199 -14.88 -12.43 11.17
N PRO A 200 -13.68 -13.02 10.97
CA PRO A 200 -12.53 -12.24 10.52
C PRO A 200 -12.75 -11.66 9.12
N PHE A 201 -12.23 -10.46 8.87
CA PHE A 201 -12.44 -9.82 7.59
C PHE A 201 -11.17 -9.19 7.01
N PHE A 202 -11.16 -9.11 5.69
CA PHE A 202 -10.25 -8.27 4.91
C PHE A 202 -11.06 -7.17 4.22
N LEU A 203 -10.74 -5.92 4.51
CA LEU A 203 -11.36 -4.76 3.88
C LEU A 203 -10.32 -3.93 3.14
N GLN A 204 -10.49 -3.78 1.85
CA GLN A 204 -9.70 -2.82 1.06
C GLN A 204 -10.55 -1.60 0.72
N VAL A 205 -10.13 -0.43 1.20
CA VAL A 205 -10.74 0.87 0.91
C VAL A 205 -9.79 1.65 0.00
N SER A 206 -10.18 1.79 -1.26
CA SER A 206 -9.35 2.40 -2.29
C SER A 206 -9.92 3.75 -2.70
N HIS A 207 -9.48 4.83 -2.04
CA HIS A 207 -9.97 6.17 -2.35
C HIS A 207 -9.49 6.65 -3.73
N TYR A 208 -10.30 7.47 -4.42
CA TYR A 208 -9.90 8.19 -5.63
C TYR A 208 -9.06 9.43 -5.31
N ALA A 209 -9.19 9.99 -4.10
CA ALA A 209 -8.35 11.06 -3.61
C ALA A 209 -6.93 10.50 -3.39
N ILE A 210 -5.91 11.22 -3.78
CA ILE A 210 -5.90 12.61 -4.23
C ILE A 210 -5.50 12.74 -5.72
N HIS A 211 -5.97 11.80 -6.55
CA HIS A 211 -5.75 11.86 -7.99
C HIS A 211 -6.32 13.16 -8.58
N LEU A 212 -5.57 13.85 -9.45
CA LEU A 212 -6.06 15.05 -10.15
C LEU A 212 -7.13 14.67 -11.22
N SER A 213 -8.13 15.53 -11.55
CA SER A 213 -8.27 16.92 -11.07
C SER A 213 -8.63 16.96 -9.58
N ALA A 214 -8.22 18.03 -8.91
CA ALA A 214 -8.53 18.21 -7.51
C ALA A 214 -9.97 18.72 -7.35
N GLU A 215 -10.72 18.00 -6.52
CA GLU A 215 -12.08 18.34 -6.14
C GLU A 215 -12.25 18.10 -4.64
N ALA A 216 -12.84 19.04 -3.93
CA ALA A 216 -13.08 18.99 -2.50
C ALA A 216 -14.44 19.60 -2.18
N LYS A 217 -15.02 19.28 -1.02
CA LYS A 217 -16.25 19.87 -0.56
C LYS A 217 -16.13 21.40 -0.53
N PRO A 218 -17.17 22.15 -0.91
CA PRO A 218 -17.13 23.62 -0.95
C PRO A 218 -16.69 24.25 0.38
N ALA A 219 -17.17 23.71 1.51
CA ALA A 219 -16.81 24.20 2.84
C ALA A 219 -15.33 23.95 3.16
N THR A 220 -14.78 22.76 2.81
CA THR A 220 -13.37 22.43 3.00
C THR A 220 -12.50 23.30 2.12
N LEU A 221 -12.90 23.51 0.87
CA LEU A 221 -12.19 24.40 -0.07
C LEU A 221 -12.12 25.83 0.44
N ALA A 222 -13.25 26.40 0.93
CA ALA A 222 -13.32 27.74 1.50
C ALA A 222 -12.42 27.87 2.73
N ARG A 223 -12.43 26.87 3.65
CA ARG A 223 -11.57 26.84 4.83
C ARG A 223 -10.08 26.89 4.47
N HIS A 224 -9.65 26.07 3.51
CA HIS A 224 -8.23 26.02 3.11
C HIS A 224 -7.81 27.26 2.31
N LYS A 225 -8.72 27.87 1.53
CA LYS A 225 -8.46 29.12 0.82
C LYS A 225 -8.19 30.30 1.77
N ALA A 226 -8.79 30.29 2.96
CA ALA A 226 -8.62 31.32 3.98
C ALA A 226 -7.34 31.15 4.82
N ARG A 227 -6.62 30.03 4.69
CA ARG A 227 -5.39 29.75 5.45
C ARG A 227 -4.18 30.34 4.77
N THR A 228 -3.20 30.79 5.57
CA THR A 228 -1.87 31.15 5.07
C THR A 228 -1.18 29.92 4.47
N PRO A 229 -0.73 29.95 3.22
CA PRO A 229 0.00 28.84 2.60
C PRO A 229 1.31 28.53 3.33
N GLY A 230 1.77 27.28 3.21
CA GLY A 230 3.12 26.89 3.62
C GLY A 230 4.20 27.49 2.74
N LYS A 231 5.46 27.31 3.11
CA LYS A 231 6.60 27.71 2.28
C LYS A 231 6.81 26.76 1.10
N THR A 232 6.58 25.46 1.32
CA THR A 232 6.74 24.40 0.32
C THR A 232 5.41 24.03 -0.31
N HIS A 233 4.40 23.75 0.51
CA HIS A 233 3.08 23.33 0.05
C HIS A 233 2.12 24.52 0.09
N THR A 234 1.71 24.99 -1.09
CA THR A 234 0.94 26.24 -1.23
C THR A 234 -0.46 26.04 -1.82
N ALA A 235 -0.75 24.87 -2.40
CA ALA A 235 -1.99 24.61 -3.12
C ALA A 235 -3.15 24.33 -2.17
N TYR A 236 -3.96 25.35 -1.86
CA TYR A 236 -5.12 25.24 -0.96
C TYR A 236 -6.17 24.23 -1.45
N TRP A 237 -6.39 24.14 -2.75
CA TRP A 237 -7.31 23.19 -3.37
C TRP A 237 -6.88 21.73 -3.21
N TYR A 238 -5.57 21.48 -3.25
CA TYR A 238 -5.01 20.16 -3.00
C TYR A 238 -5.06 19.80 -1.51
N ALA A 239 -4.76 20.78 -0.65
CA ALA A 239 -4.92 20.66 0.79
C ALA A 239 -6.36 20.32 1.21
N ALA A 240 -7.34 20.95 0.56
CA ALA A 240 -8.76 20.68 0.80
C ALA A 240 -9.16 19.24 0.43
N MET A 241 -8.66 18.73 -0.72
CA MET A 241 -8.91 17.35 -1.12
C MET A 241 -8.25 16.34 -0.16
N ILE A 242 -7.05 16.63 0.33
CA ILE A 242 -6.37 15.81 1.35
C ILE A 242 -7.15 15.80 2.66
N ASP A 243 -7.70 16.94 3.08
CA ASP A 243 -8.49 17.07 4.30
C ASP A 243 -9.81 16.28 4.22
N ASP A 244 -10.51 16.30 3.07
CA ASP A 244 -11.70 15.46 2.86
C ASP A 244 -11.35 13.96 2.93
N LEU A 245 -10.19 13.56 2.41
CA LEU A 245 -9.68 12.20 2.54
C LEU A 245 -9.34 11.86 4.00
N ASP A 246 -8.68 12.76 4.72
CA ASP A 246 -8.33 12.56 6.12
C ASP A 246 -9.58 12.37 7.01
N GLN A 247 -10.63 13.18 6.78
CA GLN A 247 -11.92 13.01 7.45
C GLN A 247 -12.53 11.63 7.17
N ALA A 248 -12.45 11.15 5.92
CA ALA A 248 -12.91 9.82 5.53
C ALA A 248 -12.16 8.72 6.29
N ILE A 249 -10.84 8.82 6.40
CA ILE A 249 -10.00 7.89 7.17
C ILE A 249 -10.37 7.96 8.66
N GLY A 250 -10.57 9.16 9.20
CA GLY A 250 -10.97 9.36 10.60
C GLY A 250 -12.22 8.55 10.96
N ARG A 251 -13.24 8.56 10.10
CA ARG A 251 -14.49 7.82 10.31
C ARG A 251 -14.27 6.29 10.37
N ILE A 252 -13.31 5.74 9.61
CA ILE A 252 -12.95 4.33 9.71
C ILE A 252 -12.29 4.04 11.06
N LEU A 253 -11.39 4.90 11.53
CA LEU A 253 -10.76 4.75 12.84
C LEU A 253 -11.79 4.88 13.97
N ASP A 254 -12.75 5.78 13.84
CA ASP A 254 -13.79 6.02 14.85
C ASP A 254 -14.72 4.81 15.00
N VAL A 255 -15.18 4.21 13.90
CA VAL A 255 -16.06 3.02 13.97
C VAL A 255 -15.33 1.80 14.56
N LEU A 256 -14.04 1.64 14.30
CA LEU A 256 -13.26 0.55 14.91
C LEU A 256 -13.12 0.75 16.42
N ASN A 257 -12.92 1.98 16.87
CA ASN A 257 -12.87 2.31 18.30
C ASN A 257 -14.26 2.13 18.97
N GLU A 258 -15.32 2.64 18.34
CA GLU A 258 -16.71 2.47 18.82
C GLU A 258 -17.09 1.01 19.02
N LEU A 259 -16.70 0.14 18.08
CA LEU A 259 -17.00 -1.29 18.11
C LEU A 259 -15.97 -2.13 18.87
N GLN A 260 -14.99 -1.50 19.51
CA GLN A 260 -13.90 -2.17 20.24
C GLN A 260 -13.13 -3.20 19.39
N LEU A 261 -12.94 -2.89 18.10
CA LEU A 261 -12.22 -3.74 17.15
C LEU A 261 -10.75 -3.37 16.99
N THR A 262 -10.28 -2.29 17.61
CA THR A 262 -8.91 -1.76 17.48
C THR A 262 -7.86 -2.82 17.86
N ASP A 263 -8.08 -3.55 18.96
CA ASP A 263 -7.14 -4.56 19.46
C ASP A 263 -7.17 -5.89 18.68
N SER A 264 -8.05 -6.01 17.70
CA SER A 264 -8.17 -7.20 16.83
C SER A 264 -8.01 -6.90 15.35
N THR A 265 -7.64 -5.65 14.99
CA THR A 265 -7.59 -5.19 13.60
C THR A 265 -6.23 -4.57 13.26
N TYR A 266 -5.59 -5.09 12.22
CA TYR A 266 -4.45 -4.43 11.59
C TYR A 266 -4.93 -3.44 10.53
N ILE A 267 -4.47 -2.19 10.59
CA ILE A 267 -4.80 -1.13 9.65
C ILE A 267 -3.52 -0.73 8.92
N PHE A 268 -3.53 -0.86 7.60
CA PHE A 268 -2.46 -0.45 6.70
C PHE A 268 -2.94 0.72 5.85
N LEU A 269 -2.21 1.81 5.82
CA LEU A 269 -2.49 2.96 4.97
C LEU A 269 -1.28 3.28 4.11
N THR A 270 -1.46 3.32 2.79
CA THR A 270 -0.43 3.67 1.82
C THR A 270 -1.03 4.25 0.54
N SER A 271 -0.18 4.62 -0.42
CA SER A 271 -0.58 5.06 -1.76
C SER A 271 -0.16 4.06 -2.84
N ASP A 272 -0.88 4.05 -3.95
CA ASP A 272 -0.58 3.19 -5.10
C ASP A 272 0.63 3.67 -5.93
N ASN A 273 0.97 4.94 -5.89
CA ASN A 273 2.20 5.54 -6.43
C ASN A 273 2.43 6.93 -5.82
N GLY A 274 3.59 7.51 -6.09
CA GLY A 274 3.92 8.85 -5.63
C GLY A 274 3.10 9.95 -6.28
N GLY A 275 3.13 11.14 -5.70
CA GLY A 275 2.33 12.29 -6.10
C GLY A 275 2.66 12.83 -7.48
N THR A 276 1.70 13.52 -8.10
CA THR A 276 1.87 14.17 -9.39
C THR A 276 2.83 15.37 -9.28
N ALA A 277 3.99 15.29 -9.95
CA ALA A 277 4.98 16.38 -9.95
C ALA A 277 5.14 17.09 -11.29
N ARG A 278 4.55 16.58 -12.37
CA ARG A 278 4.73 17.14 -13.72
C ARG A 278 4.23 18.58 -13.84
N GLN A 279 3.09 18.88 -13.21
CA GLN A 279 2.51 20.23 -13.19
C GLN A 279 2.84 20.98 -11.90
N TYR A 280 3.17 20.24 -10.83
CA TYR A 280 3.38 20.77 -9.48
C TYR A 280 4.61 20.10 -8.85
N PRO A 281 5.84 20.50 -9.26
CA PRO A 281 7.07 19.82 -8.86
C PRO A 281 7.36 19.88 -7.36
N TYR A 282 6.73 20.79 -6.62
CA TYR A 282 6.87 20.93 -5.17
C TYR A 282 6.06 19.90 -4.37
N PHE A 283 5.08 19.19 -4.97
CA PHE A 283 4.23 18.24 -4.25
C PHE A 283 4.98 17.07 -3.61
N ASN A 284 6.16 16.72 -4.16
CA ASN A 284 6.96 15.62 -3.64
C ASN A 284 8.29 16.05 -3.00
N LYS A 285 8.61 17.37 -2.97
CA LYS A 285 9.87 17.81 -2.35
C LYS A 285 9.94 17.37 -0.89
N PRO A 286 11.10 16.86 -0.40
CA PRO A 286 12.43 16.93 -1.05
C PRO A 286 12.70 15.85 -2.11
N LEU A 287 11.80 14.91 -2.36
CA LEU A 287 12.02 13.82 -3.31
C LEU A 287 12.02 14.31 -4.77
N ARG A 288 12.86 13.69 -5.59
CA ARG A 288 12.98 14.01 -7.02
C ARG A 288 11.80 13.45 -7.81
N ALA A 289 11.26 14.27 -8.74
CA ALA A 289 10.18 13.93 -9.67
C ALA A 289 8.88 13.47 -8.98
N GLY A 290 8.11 12.55 -9.59
CA GLY A 290 6.83 12.08 -9.08
C GLY A 290 6.22 11.00 -9.96
N LYS A 291 4.89 10.86 -9.91
CA LYS A 291 4.10 9.90 -10.69
C LYS A 291 4.64 9.70 -12.09
N GLY A 292 4.81 8.46 -12.51
CA GLY A 292 5.34 8.10 -13.83
C GLY A 292 6.87 8.07 -13.88
N SER A 293 7.61 8.37 -12.81
CA SER A 293 9.06 8.33 -12.74
C SER A 293 9.56 7.29 -11.74
N TYR A 294 10.71 6.66 -12.03
CA TYR A 294 11.38 5.76 -11.10
C TYR A 294 12.36 6.47 -10.14
N TYR A 295 12.34 7.81 -10.08
CA TYR A 295 12.95 8.53 -8.96
C TYR A 295 12.09 8.41 -7.70
N GLU A 296 12.67 8.77 -6.54
CA GLU A 296 12.03 8.58 -5.23
C GLU A 296 10.62 9.18 -5.17
N GLY A 297 10.38 10.37 -5.73
CA GLY A 297 9.07 11.02 -5.72
C GLY A 297 7.97 10.25 -6.48
N GLY A 298 8.32 9.32 -7.35
CA GLY A 298 7.34 8.47 -8.04
C GLY A 298 7.12 7.11 -7.37
N LEU A 299 8.07 6.65 -6.55
CA LEU A 299 8.05 5.33 -5.94
C LEU A 299 7.84 5.36 -4.44
N ARG A 300 8.47 6.29 -3.70
CA ARG A 300 8.34 6.37 -2.24
C ARG A 300 6.98 6.96 -1.89
N VAL A 301 6.26 6.29 -0.98
CA VAL A 301 4.87 6.62 -0.62
C VAL A 301 4.71 6.68 0.91
N PRO A 302 3.71 7.41 1.44
CA PRO A 302 3.39 7.35 2.85
C PRO A 302 2.97 5.93 3.22
N PHE A 303 3.39 5.46 4.40
CA PHE A 303 3.02 4.13 4.86
C PHE A 303 2.93 4.09 6.38
N PHE A 304 1.75 3.77 6.88
CA PHE A 304 1.44 3.70 8.30
C PHE A 304 0.77 2.36 8.59
N VAL A 305 1.15 1.73 9.70
CA VAL A 305 0.53 0.48 10.14
C VAL A 305 0.24 0.54 11.62
N ALA A 306 -1.01 0.32 12.02
CA ALA A 306 -1.40 0.14 13.41
C ALA A 306 -2.09 -1.21 13.60
N GLY A 307 -2.04 -1.77 14.81
CA GLY A 307 -2.70 -3.02 15.14
C GLY A 307 -2.04 -3.76 16.31
N PRO A 308 -2.53 -4.95 16.63
CA PRO A 308 -2.09 -5.73 17.77
C PRO A 308 -0.58 -5.94 17.81
N GLY A 309 0.04 -5.64 18.96
CA GLY A 309 1.48 -5.86 19.19
C GLY A 309 2.42 -4.87 18.49
N ILE A 310 1.89 -3.90 17.72
CA ILE A 310 2.71 -2.83 17.12
C ILE A 310 2.94 -1.74 18.16
N LYS A 311 4.21 -1.37 18.36
CA LYS A 311 4.58 -0.30 19.30
C LYS A 311 4.05 1.06 18.82
N PRO A 312 3.18 1.73 19.57
CA PRO A 312 2.67 3.07 19.22
C PRO A 312 3.79 4.10 19.03
N GLY A 313 3.62 4.99 18.03
CA GLY A 313 4.55 6.06 17.71
C GLY A 313 5.93 5.59 17.24
N SER A 314 6.05 4.33 16.80
CA SER A 314 7.32 3.78 16.34
C SER A 314 7.62 4.13 14.89
N TYR A 315 8.90 4.02 14.53
CA TYR A 315 9.40 4.26 13.16
C TYR A 315 10.20 3.07 12.66
N SER A 316 10.09 2.81 11.35
CA SER A 316 10.94 1.84 10.68
C SER A 316 11.60 2.46 9.44
N ASN A 317 12.89 2.21 9.28
CA ASN A 317 13.64 2.50 8.05
C ASN A 317 13.90 1.23 7.22
N VAL A 318 13.28 0.12 7.57
CA VAL A 318 13.35 -1.12 6.79
C VAL A 318 12.59 -0.93 5.49
N PRO A 319 13.22 -1.14 4.32
CA PRO A 319 12.56 -0.97 3.03
C PRO A 319 11.44 -1.99 2.82
N VAL A 320 10.22 -1.51 2.62
CA VAL A 320 9.03 -2.31 2.28
C VAL A 320 8.46 -1.86 0.93
N ILE A 321 7.75 -2.76 0.25
CA ILE A 321 7.12 -2.48 -1.04
C ILE A 321 5.71 -3.06 -1.10
N GLY A 322 4.81 -2.44 -1.85
CA GLY A 322 3.41 -2.81 -1.85
C GLY A 322 3.11 -4.29 -2.13
N TYR A 323 3.94 -5.01 -2.87
CA TYR A 323 3.73 -6.45 -3.09
C TYR A 323 4.17 -7.33 -1.88
N ASP A 324 4.79 -6.77 -0.83
CA ASP A 324 5.04 -7.46 0.44
C ASP A 324 3.74 -7.65 1.26
N LEU A 325 2.70 -6.87 0.97
CA LEU A 325 1.44 -6.88 1.71
C LEU A 325 0.78 -8.27 1.69
N LEU A 326 0.75 -8.96 0.55
CA LEU A 326 0.16 -10.30 0.47
C LEU A 326 0.81 -11.28 1.44
N SER A 327 2.16 -11.34 1.46
CA SER A 327 2.92 -12.22 2.35
C SER A 327 2.74 -11.84 3.82
N THR A 328 2.68 -10.53 4.10
CA THR A 328 2.46 -10.02 5.45
C THR A 328 1.05 -10.34 5.95
N PHE A 329 0.03 -10.15 5.13
CA PHE A 329 -1.35 -10.45 5.49
C PHE A 329 -1.57 -11.95 5.71
N ALA A 330 -0.97 -12.80 4.87
CA ALA A 330 -1.01 -14.25 5.07
C ALA A 330 -0.40 -14.65 6.43
N GLU A 331 0.74 -14.09 6.81
CA GLU A 331 1.39 -14.38 8.09
C GLU A 331 0.61 -13.79 9.29
N LEU A 332 0.01 -12.61 9.14
CA LEU A 332 -0.85 -12.01 10.17
C LEU A 332 -2.14 -12.82 10.36
N ALA A 333 -2.67 -13.40 9.29
CA ALA A 333 -3.80 -14.33 9.33
C ALA A 333 -3.42 -15.73 9.81
N GLY A 334 -2.20 -15.94 10.33
CA GLY A 334 -1.77 -17.20 10.94
C GLY A 334 -1.32 -18.27 9.95
N SER A 335 -0.99 -17.92 8.69
CA SER A 335 -0.43 -18.90 7.76
C SER A 335 0.87 -19.50 8.30
N THR A 336 0.92 -20.82 8.37
CA THR A 336 2.13 -21.61 8.68
C THR A 336 2.73 -22.26 7.44
N LYS A 337 2.02 -22.20 6.30
CA LYS A 337 2.45 -22.77 5.04
C LYS A 337 3.22 -21.73 4.21
N PRO A 338 4.28 -22.14 3.51
CA PRO A 338 4.96 -21.24 2.59
C PRO A 338 4.01 -20.84 1.44
N LEU A 339 4.10 -19.59 1.03
CA LEU A 339 3.39 -19.11 -0.16
C LEU A 339 4.00 -19.72 -1.44
N PRO A 340 3.26 -19.72 -2.56
CA PRO A 340 3.77 -20.18 -3.84
C PRO A 340 5.10 -19.52 -4.20
N ARG A 341 6.00 -20.28 -4.86
CA ARG A 341 7.34 -19.79 -5.23
C ARG A 341 7.35 -18.58 -6.15
N ASP A 342 6.24 -18.31 -6.81
CA ASP A 342 6.09 -17.15 -7.71
C ASP A 342 5.91 -15.84 -6.96
N ILE A 343 5.55 -15.86 -5.70
CA ILE A 343 5.43 -14.66 -4.87
C ILE A 343 6.84 -14.07 -4.65
N GLU A 344 6.99 -12.79 -5.00
CA GLU A 344 8.25 -12.05 -4.82
C GLU A 344 8.27 -11.23 -3.50
N GLY A 345 7.10 -10.95 -2.95
CA GLY A 345 6.95 -10.23 -1.69
C GLY A 345 7.38 -11.07 -0.48
N GLY A 346 8.04 -10.42 0.47
CA GLY A 346 8.36 -10.98 1.79
C GLY A 346 7.43 -10.46 2.86
N SER A 347 7.24 -11.21 3.95
CA SER A 347 6.51 -10.69 5.10
C SER A 347 7.38 -9.77 5.94
N PHE A 348 6.81 -8.66 6.38
CA PHE A 348 7.41 -7.74 7.35
C PHE A 348 6.70 -7.77 8.72
N LYS A 349 5.89 -8.80 9.01
CA LYS A 349 5.27 -9.00 10.34
C LYS A 349 6.30 -8.93 11.47
N ALA A 350 7.46 -9.60 11.31
CA ALA A 350 8.52 -9.54 12.30
C ALA A 350 9.04 -8.11 12.55
N VAL A 351 9.13 -7.27 11.52
CA VAL A 351 9.51 -5.86 11.64
C VAL A 351 8.44 -5.08 12.43
N LEU A 352 7.16 -5.31 12.14
CA LEU A 352 6.05 -4.67 12.86
C LEU A 352 6.10 -4.98 14.37
N LEU A 353 6.32 -6.25 14.73
CA LEU A 353 6.29 -6.71 16.11
C LEU A 353 7.62 -6.49 16.86
N ASN A 354 8.70 -6.15 16.16
CA ASN A 354 10.03 -5.87 16.74
C ASN A 354 10.37 -4.37 16.76
N GLY A 355 9.36 -3.51 16.95
CA GLY A 355 9.56 -2.07 17.06
C GLY A 355 10.21 -1.42 15.83
N GLY A 356 9.94 -1.94 14.63
CA GLY A 356 10.42 -1.41 13.36
C GLY A 356 11.82 -1.88 12.96
N LYS A 357 12.41 -2.85 13.67
CA LYS A 357 13.76 -3.36 13.44
C LYS A 357 13.73 -4.72 12.75
N GLY A 358 14.77 -5.00 11.95
CA GLY A 358 14.93 -6.28 11.27
C GLY A 358 15.08 -6.13 9.76
N ALA A 359 14.66 -7.14 9.00
CA ALA A 359 14.71 -7.14 7.55
C ALA A 359 13.53 -7.92 6.96
N VAL A 360 13.11 -7.56 5.76
CA VAL A 360 12.13 -8.32 4.98
C VAL A 360 12.86 -9.38 4.15
N LYS A 361 12.57 -10.66 4.42
CA LYS A 361 13.14 -11.78 3.67
C LYS A 361 12.34 -11.97 2.37
N ARG A 362 12.93 -11.59 1.25
CA ARG A 362 12.37 -11.80 -0.11
C ARG A 362 13.19 -12.87 -0.83
N PRO A 363 12.62 -13.55 -1.84
CA PRO A 363 13.37 -14.51 -2.67
C PRO A 363 14.65 -13.92 -3.30
N ARG A 364 14.63 -12.60 -3.57
CA ARG A 364 15.81 -11.85 -4.02
C ARG A 364 16.03 -10.63 -3.14
N PRO A 365 17.28 -10.37 -2.70
CA PRO A 365 17.60 -9.18 -1.90
C PRO A 365 17.39 -7.88 -2.68
N GLY A 366 16.81 -6.87 -2.01
CA GLY A 366 16.54 -5.55 -2.59
C GLY A 366 15.15 -5.42 -3.20
N LEU A 367 14.86 -4.22 -3.69
CA LEU A 367 13.62 -3.86 -4.38
C LEU A 367 13.93 -3.67 -5.86
N HIS A 368 13.23 -4.40 -6.70
CA HIS A 368 13.49 -4.43 -8.14
C HIS A 368 12.30 -3.84 -8.91
N PHE A 369 12.60 -2.98 -9.88
CA PHE A 369 11.61 -2.35 -10.73
C PHE A 369 12.04 -2.43 -12.19
N TYR A 370 11.08 -2.66 -13.07
CA TYR A 370 11.31 -2.70 -14.52
C TYR A 370 10.09 -2.19 -15.29
N ARG A 371 10.37 -1.39 -16.29
CA ARG A 371 9.48 -1.08 -17.44
C ARG A 371 10.33 -0.88 -18.69
N PRO A 372 9.76 -0.83 -19.90
CA PRO A 372 10.53 -0.72 -21.16
C PRO A 372 11.46 0.50 -21.26
N LEU A 373 11.20 1.56 -20.46
CA LEU A 373 12.01 2.78 -20.50
C LEU A 373 13.23 2.73 -19.58
N ASP A 374 13.08 2.16 -18.40
CA ASP A 374 14.11 2.14 -17.36
C ASP A 374 13.87 1.02 -16.34
N SER A 375 14.89 0.71 -15.58
CA SER A 375 14.84 -0.25 -14.48
C SER A 375 15.61 0.26 -13.27
N VAL A 376 15.27 -0.24 -12.07
CA VAL A 376 15.84 0.20 -10.81
C VAL A 376 16.08 -0.99 -9.87
N LEU A 377 17.19 -0.91 -9.13
CA LEU A 377 17.47 -1.72 -7.96
C LEU A 377 17.72 -0.81 -6.76
N ILE A 378 16.96 -1.02 -5.68
CA ILE A 378 17.23 -0.41 -4.36
C ILE A 378 17.73 -1.51 -3.45
N ARG A 379 18.95 -1.38 -2.93
CA ARG A 379 19.57 -2.37 -2.06
C ARG A 379 20.63 -1.71 -1.15
N ASP A 380 20.64 -2.11 0.11
CA ASP A 380 21.63 -1.68 1.11
C ASP A 380 21.81 -0.15 1.16
N GLY A 381 20.68 0.59 1.17
CA GLY A 381 20.65 2.06 1.19
C GLY A 381 20.99 2.74 -0.13
N HIS A 382 21.38 2.00 -1.16
CA HIS A 382 21.72 2.55 -2.47
C HIS A 382 20.64 2.26 -3.51
N LYS A 383 20.51 3.19 -4.47
CA LYS A 383 19.62 3.05 -5.62
C LYS A 383 20.41 3.17 -6.91
N LEU A 384 20.33 2.13 -7.74
CA LEU A 384 20.83 2.15 -9.10
C LEU A 384 19.64 2.27 -10.07
N ARG A 385 19.68 3.22 -10.99
CA ARG A 385 18.72 3.37 -12.08
C ARG A 385 19.45 3.20 -13.42
N ARG A 386 18.85 2.47 -14.35
CA ARG A 386 19.34 2.30 -15.72
C ARG A 386 18.29 2.74 -16.72
N THR A 387 18.64 3.66 -17.60
CA THR A 387 17.83 4.07 -18.76
C THR A 387 18.12 3.14 -19.95
N HIS A 388 17.12 2.39 -20.43
CA HIS A 388 17.36 1.33 -21.42
C HIS A 388 17.76 1.85 -22.80
N ARG A 389 17.21 3.02 -23.20
CA ARG A 389 17.50 3.60 -24.51
C ARG A 389 18.94 4.08 -24.68
N THR A 390 19.49 4.71 -23.66
CA THR A 390 20.84 5.29 -23.67
C THR A 390 21.89 4.39 -23.04
N GLY A 391 21.47 3.41 -22.23
CA GLY A 391 22.35 2.60 -21.39
C GLY A 391 22.89 3.36 -20.17
N GLU A 392 22.49 4.61 -19.96
CA GLU A 392 22.92 5.47 -18.86
C GLU A 392 22.57 4.86 -17.51
N ILE A 393 23.51 4.96 -16.58
CA ILE A 393 23.40 4.45 -15.21
C ILE A 393 23.58 5.60 -14.23
N GLU A 394 22.70 5.65 -13.23
CA GLU A 394 22.78 6.56 -12.10
C GLU A 394 22.83 5.73 -10.81
N LEU A 395 23.67 6.14 -9.86
CA LEU A 395 23.80 5.51 -8.54
C LEU A 395 23.68 6.58 -7.46
N TYR A 396 22.80 6.34 -6.47
CA TYR A 396 22.54 7.27 -5.35
C TYR A 396 22.65 6.56 -4.00
N ASN A 397 23.11 7.27 -2.97
CA ASN A 397 23.02 6.84 -1.57
C ASN A 397 21.78 7.47 -0.94
N LEU A 398 20.70 6.71 -0.82
CA LEU A 398 19.42 7.21 -0.31
C LEU A 398 19.43 7.51 1.20
N ALA A 399 20.43 7.04 1.94
CA ALA A 399 20.57 7.37 3.36
C ALA A 399 21.00 8.83 3.56
N GLU A 400 21.78 9.37 2.64
CA GLU A 400 22.35 10.71 2.69
C GLU A 400 21.67 11.68 1.70
N ASP A 401 21.27 11.15 0.54
CA ASP A 401 20.72 11.93 -0.58
C ASP A 401 19.38 11.34 -1.06
N ILE A 402 18.31 11.57 -0.30
CA ILE A 402 16.95 11.16 -0.70
C ILE A 402 16.41 11.95 -1.91
N SER A 403 17.08 13.04 -2.25
CA SER A 403 16.72 13.93 -3.38
C SER A 403 17.37 13.51 -4.70
N GLU A 404 18.25 12.49 -4.66
CA GLU A 404 18.91 11.91 -5.86
C GLU A 404 19.66 12.99 -6.69
N THR A 405 20.42 13.84 -6.01
CA THR A 405 21.15 14.97 -6.60
C THR A 405 22.57 14.62 -6.99
N THR A 406 23.21 13.67 -6.29
CA THR A 406 24.63 13.33 -6.45
C THR A 406 24.78 11.92 -7.03
N ASN A 407 25.14 11.85 -8.33
CA ASN A 407 25.37 10.57 -8.99
C ASN A 407 26.75 10.01 -8.61
N LEU A 408 26.78 8.84 -7.99
CA LEU A 408 27.98 8.17 -7.47
C LEU A 408 28.62 7.18 -8.46
N THR A 409 28.20 7.08 -9.70
CA THR A 409 28.73 6.11 -10.66
C THR A 409 30.22 6.26 -10.89
N THR A 410 30.74 7.51 -10.89
CA THR A 410 32.15 7.83 -11.09
C THR A 410 32.97 7.60 -9.81
N THR A 411 32.42 7.93 -8.63
CA THR A 411 33.11 7.83 -7.34
C THR A 411 33.02 6.44 -6.73
N ASN A 412 32.00 5.64 -7.11
CA ASN A 412 31.81 4.27 -6.63
C ASN A 412 31.50 3.27 -7.76
N PRO A 413 32.41 3.12 -8.75
CA PRO A 413 32.15 2.31 -9.95
C PRO A 413 32.00 0.82 -9.67
N LEU A 414 32.67 0.30 -8.65
CA LEU A 414 32.56 -1.13 -8.28
C LEU A 414 31.17 -1.46 -7.73
N LEU A 415 30.57 -0.59 -6.92
CA LEU A 415 29.22 -0.75 -6.43
C LEU A 415 28.21 -0.63 -7.58
N ALA A 416 28.37 0.37 -8.44
CA ALA A 416 27.54 0.55 -9.61
C ALA A 416 27.52 -0.71 -10.49
N LYS A 417 28.70 -1.28 -10.80
CA LYS A 417 28.80 -2.51 -11.59
C LYS A 417 28.13 -3.71 -10.93
N ARG A 418 28.35 -3.89 -9.62
CA ARG A 418 27.73 -5.00 -8.85
C ARG A 418 26.21 -4.89 -8.84
N MET A 419 25.66 -3.70 -8.59
CA MET A 419 24.22 -3.46 -8.58
C MET A 419 23.62 -3.62 -9.97
N GLN A 420 24.30 -3.14 -11.02
CA GLN A 420 23.88 -3.34 -12.40
C GLN A 420 23.77 -4.82 -12.75
N THR A 421 24.79 -5.61 -12.43
CA THR A 421 24.78 -7.07 -12.68
C THR A 421 23.58 -7.72 -11.96
N GLY A 422 23.36 -7.41 -10.68
CA GLY A 422 22.21 -7.94 -9.93
C GLY A 422 20.85 -7.56 -10.53
N LEU A 423 20.71 -6.34 -11.02
CA LEU A 423 19.50 -5.88 -11.71
C LEU A 423 19.26 -6.61 -13.03
N GLU A 424 20.31 -6.78 -13.85
CA GLU A 424 20.25 -7.50 -15.12
C GLU A 424 19.95 -9.00 -14.93
N ASP A 425 20.51 -9.63 -13.89
CA ASP A 425 20.21 -11.02 -13.53
C ASP A 425 18.75 -11.20 -13.14
N TRP A 426 18.16 -10.26 -12.38
CA TRP A 426 16.73 -10.29 -12.08
C TRP A 426 15.88 -10.12 -13.32
N ILE A 427 16.19 -9.13 -14.19
CA ILE A 427 15.46 -8.87 -15.43
C ILE A 427 15.42 -10.14 -16.32
N ARG A 428 16.56 -10.83 -16.46
CA ARG A 428 16.65 -12.10 -17.19
C ARG A 428 15.78 -13.20 -16.56
N SER A 429 15.82 -13.31 -15.24
CA SER A 429 15.13 -14.39 -14.52
C SER A 429 13.60 -14.34 -14.60
N ILE A 430 13.02 -13.16 -14.84
CA ILE A 430 11.57 -12.94 -14.98
C ILE A 430 11.14 -12.77 -16.45
N ASP A 431 12.08 -12.95 -17.40
CA ASP A 431 11.84 -12.72 -18.83
C ASP A 431 11.17 -11.36 -19.12
N ALA A 432 11.62 -10.32 -18.41
CA ALA A 432 11.01 -8.98 -18.48
C ALA A 432 11.20 -8.30 -19.85
N THR A 433 12.22 -8.72 -20.60
CA THR A 433 12.58 -8.14 -21.90
C THR A 433 11.68 -8.63 -23.04
N THR A 434 10.97 -9.74 -22.87
CA THR A 434 9.97 -10.19 -23.85
C THR A 434 8.84 -9.17 -23.91
N PRO A 435 8.66 -8.45 -25.06
CA PRO A 435 7.59 -7.46 -25.17
C PRO A 435 6.23 -8.10 -24.91
N SER A 436 5.39 -7.43 -24.13
CA SER A 436 3.99 -7.81 -24.05
C SER A 436 3.39 -7.80 -25.47
N PRO A 437 2.54 -8.75 -25.84
CA PRO A 437 1.82 -8.71 -27.11
C PRO A 437 1.11 -7.37 -27.37
N LEU A 438 0.84 -6.61 -26.31
CA LEU A 438 0.22 -5.27 -26.37
C LEU A 438 1.19 -4.14 -26.71
N ASP A 439 2.49 -4.35 -26.54
CA ASP A 439 3.51 -3.33 -26.90
C ASP A 439 3.76 -3.25 -28.41
N ARG A 440 3.27 -4.23 -29.18
CA ARG A 440 3.45 -4.34 -30.64
C ARG A 440 2.46 -3.53 -31.49
N ARG A 441 1.56 -2.73 -30.92
CA ARG A 441 0.70 -1.87 -31.74
C ARG A 441 1.51 -0.71 -32.32
N PRO A 442 1.48 -0.52 -33.66
CA PRO A 442 2.14 0.60 -34.29
C PRO A 442 1.65 1.91 -33.68
N ARG A 443 2.57 2.84 -33.41
CA ARG A 443 2.22 4.19 -32.99
C ARG A 443 1.24 4.75 -34.02
N ARG A 444 0.02 5.06 -33.63
CA ARG A 444 -0.88 5.87 -34.44
C ARG A 444 -0.17 7.19 -34.71
N ASN A 445 0.20 7.42 -35.96
CA ASN A 445 0.79 8.68 -36.39
C ASN A 445 -0.26 9.80 -36.16
N PRO A 446 -0.03 10.79 -35.30
CA PRO A 446 -1.03 11.83 -35.03
C PRO A 446 -1.27 12.77 -36.22
N ARG A 447 -0.50 12.62 -37.32
CA ARG A 447 -0.53 13.55 -38.46
C ARG A 447 -1.27 13.04 -39.70
N ALA A 448 -1.95 11.89 -39.63
CA ALA A 448 -2.78 11.42 -40.73
C ALA A 448 -4.27 11.74 -40.45
N GLY A 449 -4.67 13.00 -40.61
CA GLY A 449 -6.08 13.37 -40.40
C GLY A 449 -6.38 14.86 -40.37
N VAL A 450 -5.59 15.69 -41.04
CA VAL A 450 -6.07 17.04 -41.41
C VAL A 450 -5.81 17.23 -42.89
N LYS A 451 -6.72 16.79 -43.72
CA LYS A 451 -6.95 17.35 -45.02
C LYS A 451 -8.35 17.92 -45.01
N ARG A 452 -8.42 19.25 -45.09
CA ARG A 452 -9.46 20.20 -45.51
C ARG A 452 -10.89 19.72 -45.57
#